data_31923bca820a607c526d4cc9f4eefe0d
#
_entry.id   31923bca820a607c526d4cc9f4eefe0d
#
_cell.length_a   1.000
_cell.length_b   1.000
_cell.length_c   1.000
_cell.angle_alpha   90.00
_cell.angle_beta   90.00
_cell.angle_gamma   90.00
#
_symmetry.space_group_name_H-M   'P 1'
#
loop_
_entity.id
_entity.type
_entity.pdbx_description
1 polymer ?
#
loop_
_entity_poly.entity_id
_entity_poly.type
_entity_poly.pdbx_seq_one_letter_code
_entity_poly.pdbx_strand_id
1 'polypeptide(L)'
;MVILVLNCGSSSIKYQVIDMEAQSSKLLAKGLVERIGLPEGDLTHKPVGKEKFELHQPIPDHTTGISLVLQALTDPVHGVIRSLDEVKAVGHRVAHGGEFFPESCLVTEQVQEKIRSLFQIAPLHNPANLEGILSIEKVLPGVKQVAVFDTSFHQTLPATNFMYALPYEYYQKYGIRKYGFHGTSHKFVAREGAKLAGLDINNSKIITCHIGNGGSITAVLNGKSHDTSMGFSPVDGLVMGTRCGNVDPSAVTFIGEKEQMSYAEVNNMLNKQSGVFGVSGVSSDMRDIDKAYEEGNPRAILARDMYCLRIKKFVGEYAAEMGGVDLIVFTGGVGENSPETRKEVCEGLEFMGVHFDRKINEGLRGENKIISAADSKVKVAVVPTNEELVIATDTYEIVNK
;
A
#
# COMPACT_ATOMS: atom_id res chain seq x y z
N MET A 1 -8.92 24.04 -2.98
CA MET A 1 -8.58 23.48 -4.30
C MET A 1 -9.10 22.05 -4.38
N VAL A 2 -10.06 21.79 -5.25
CA VAL A 2 -10.61 20.43 -5.42
C VAL A 2 -9.63 19.57 -6.22
N ILE A 3 -9.24 18.44 -5.63
CA ILE A 3 -8.34 17.45 -6.23
C ILE A 3 -9.08 16.12 -6.34
N LEU A 4 -9.04 15.54 -7.52
CA LEU A 4 -9.48 14.16 -7.75
C LEU A 4 -8.27 13.23 -7.59
N VAL A 5 -8.37 12.26 -6.70
CA VAL A 5 -7.35 11.21 -6.50
C VAL A 5 -7.84 9.93 -7.15
N LEU A 6 -7.01 9.32 -7.99
CA LEU A 6 -7.30 8.08 -8.71
C LEU A 6 -6.28 6.98 -8.40
N ASN A 7 -6.80 5.78 -8.19
CA ASN A 7 -6.03 4.55 -8.13
C ASN A 7 -6.67 3.55 -9.12
N CYS A 8 -6.08 3.42 -10.30
CA CYS A 8 -6.56 2.58 -11.38
C CYS A 8 -5.89 1.21 -11.32
N GLY A 9 -6.66 0.19 -11.02
CA GLY A 9 -6.28 -1.22 -11.17
C GLY A 9 -6.72 -1.78 -12.53
N SER A 10 -6.38 -3.03 -12.82
CA SER A 10 -6.69 -3.68 -14.12
C SER A 10 -8.18 -3.73 -14.45
N SER A 11 -9.05 -3.83 -13.45
CA SER A 11 -10.51 -3.92 -13.62
C SER A 11 -11.29 -3.02 -12.65
N SER A 12 -10.63 -2.02 -12.05
CA SER A 12 -11.26 -1.15 -11.07
C SER A 12 -10.63 0.23 -11.01
N ILE A 13 -11.40 1.22 -10.57
CA ILE A 13 -10.92 2.58 -10.27
C ILE A 13 -11.44 2.97 -8.90
N LYS A 14 -10.55 3.08 -7.93
CA LYS A 14 -10.85 3.67 -6.63
C LYS A 14 -10.55 5.16 -6.70
N TYR A 15 -11.45 6.00 -6.18
CA TYR A 15 -11.24 7.44 -6.21
C TYR A 15 -11.68 8.14 -4.92
N GLN A 16 -11.07 9.28 -4.68
CA GLN A 16 -11.52 10.26 -3.69
C GLN A 16 -11.49 11.67 -4.29
N VAL A 17 -12.41 12.51 -3.84
CA VAL A 17 -12.42 13.93 -4.15
C VAL A 17 -12.20 14.69 -2.86
N ILE A 18 -11.12 15.47 -2.82
CA ILE A 18 -10.67 16.14 -1.61
C ILE A 18 -10.52 17.64 -1.92
N ASP A 19 -11.16 18.47 -1.10
CA ASP A 19 -10.90 19.92 -1.12
C ASP A 19 -9.70 20.23 -0.22
N MET A 20 -8.62 20.67 -0.86
CA MET A 20 -7.33 20.92 -0.22
C MET A 20 -7.11 22.41 0.00
N GLU A 21 -6.66 22.75 1.19
CA GLU A 21 -6.15 24.07 1.57
C GLU A 21 -4.72 23.91 2.12
N ALA A 22 -4.01 25.01 2.35
CA ALA A 22 -2.61 24.98 2.78
C ALA A 22 -2.36 24.18 4.07
N GLN A 23 -3.33 24.14 4.98
CA GLN A 23 -3.21 23.48 6.29
C GLN A 23 -4.40 22.58 6.64
N SER A 24 -5.33 22.39 5.73
CA SER A 24 -6.53 21.58 5.97
C SER A 24 -6.93 20.81 4.73
N SER A 25 -7.69 19.74 4.93
CA SER A 25 -8.29 18.96 3.86
C SER A 25 -9.69 18.52 4.24
N LYS A 26 -10.57 18.46 3.25
CA LYS A 26 -11.94 18.01 3.45
C LYS A 26 -12.28 16.98 2.37
N LEU A 27 -12.58 15.76 2.80
CA LEU A 27 -13.13 14.75 1.91
C LEU A 27 -14.53 15.20 1.45
N LEU A 28 -14.75 15.27 0.15
CA LEU A 28 -16.04 15.58 -0.46
C LEU A 28 -16.80 14.32 -0.86
N ALA A 29 -16.10 13.38 -1.50
CA ALA A 29 -16.67 12.10 -1.91
C ALA A 29 -15.58 11.04 -2.05
N LYS A 30 -15.99 9.79 -1.96
CA LYS A 30 -15.18 8.62 -2.36
C LYS A 30 -16.03 7.64 -3.16
N GLY A 31 -15.38 6.78 -3.93
CA GLY A 31 -16.11 5.75 -4.66
C GLY A 31 -15.20 4.73 -5.31
N LEU A 32 -15.85 3.82 -6.00
CA LEU A 32 -15.24 2.66 -6.61
C LEU A 32 -15.99 2.33 -7.90
N VAL A 33 -15.26 2.16 -8.98
CA VAL A 33 -15.73 1.51 -10.20
C VAL A 33 -15.12 0.12 -10.22
N GLU A 34 -15.92 -0.89 -10.47
CA GLU A 34 -15.50 -2.29 -10.48
C GLU A 34 -15.98 -3.01 -11.74
N ARG A 35 -15.35 -4.17 -12.03
CA ARG A 35 -15.69 -5.06 -13.13
C ARG A 35 -15.55 -4.39 -14.50
N ILE A 36 -14.59 -3.46 -14.64
CA ILE A 36 -14.25 -2.83 -15.91
C ILE A 36 -13.81 -3.91 -16.92
N GLY A 37 -14.35 -3.84 -18.14
CA GLY A 37 -14.10 -4.81 -19.21
C GLY A 37 -14.95 -6.08 -19.14
N LEU A 38 -15.82 -6.22 -18.13
CA LEU A 38 -16.80 -7.29 -18.04
C LEU A 38 -18.17 -6.86 -18.60
N PRO A 39 -19.08 -7.82 -18.89
CA PRO A 39 -20.41 -7.50 -19.43
C PRO A 39 -21.24 -6.53 -18.58
N GLU A 40 -21.06 -6.58 -17.27
CA GLU A 40 -21.67 -5.67 -16.31
C GLU A 40 -20.58 -5.13 -15.37
N GLY A 41 -20.61 -3.83 -15.15
CA GLY A 41 -19.73 -3.11 -14.24
C GLY A 41 -20.54 -2.31 -13.22
N ASP A 42 -19.88 -1.93 -12.15
CA ASP A 42 -20.50 -1.26 -11.02
C ASP A 42 -19.78 0.05 -10.71
N LEU A 43 -20.53 1.13 -10.51
CA LEU A 43 -20.05 2.36 -9.89
C LEU A 43 -20.74 2.54 -8.54
N THR A 44 -19.95 2.66 -7.48
CA THR A 44 -20.42 3.09 -6.17
C THR A 44 -19.86 4.48 -5.89
N HIS A 45 -20.72 5.49 -5.73
CA HIS A 45 -20.35 6.86 -5.33
C HIS A 45 -20.90 7.17 -3.94
N LYS A 46 -20.02 7.63 -3.04
CA LYS A 46 -20.34 7.93 -1.62
C LYS A 46 -19.99 9.38 -1.32
N PRO A 47 -20.89 10.34 -1.60
CA PRO A 47 -20.71 11.73 -1.23
C PRO A 47 -20.81 11.90 0.29
N VAL A 48 -20.00 12.78 0.87
CA VAL A 48 -20.05 13.06 2.32
C VAL A 48 -21.33 13.82 2.65
N GLY A 49 -22.10 13.30 3.59
CA GLY A 49 -23.35 13.93 4.05
C GLY A 49 -24.56 13.74 3.12
N LYS A 50 -24.46 12.89 2.11
CA LYS A 50 -25.56 12.52 1.21
C LYS A 50 -25.69 11.00 1.12
N GLU A 51 -26.80 10.53 0.53
CA GLU A 51 -26.99 9.11 0.28
C GLU A 51 -26.03 8.56 -0.78
N LYS A 52 -25.69 7.29 -0.64
CA LYS A 52 -24.87 6.53 -1.57
C LYS A 52 -25.63 6.41 -2.92
N PHE A 53 -24.92 6.60 -4.02
CA PHE A 53 -25.39 6.34 -5.36
C PHE A 53 -24.70 5.11 -5.96
N GLU A 54 -25.47 4.23 -6.58
CA GLU A 54 -24.97 3.03 -7.25
C GLU A 54 -25.52 2.97 -8.68
N LEU A 55 -24.65 2.61 -9.60
CA LEU A 55 -24.99 2.46 -11.02
C LEU A 55 -24.46 1.11 -11.52
N HIS A 56 -25.32 0.34 -12.18
CA HIS A 56 -25.00 -0.96 -12.78
C HIS A 56 -25.18 -0.87 -14.29
N GLN A 57 -24.11 -0.95 -15.04
CA GLN A 57 -24.13 -0.94 -16.50
C GLN A 57 -22.81 -1.45 -17.09
N PRO A 58 -22.73 -1.78 -18.39
CA PRO A 58 -21.47 -2.09 -19.04
C PRO A 58 -20.46 -0.94 -18.92
N ILE A 59 -19.24 -1.27 -18.47
CA ILE A 59 -18.11 -0.32 -18.36
C ILE A 59 -16.94 -0.94 -19.13
N PRO A 60 -16.84 -0.70 -20.45
CA PRO A 60 -15.89 -1.41 -21.31
C PRO A 60 -14.43 -1.08 -21.03
N ASP A 61 -14.14 0.13 -20.56
CA ASP A 61 -12.77 0.62 -20.35
C ASP A 61 -12.67 1.67 -19.22
N HIS A 62 -11.44 2.04 -18.88
CA HIS A 62 -11.16 3.04 -17.85
C HIS A 62 -11.67 4.44 -18.21
N THR A 63 -11.65 4.80 -19.49
CA THR A 63 -12.18 6.11 -19.97
C THR A 63 -13.67 6.24 -19.67
N THR A 64 -14.43 5.18 -19.96
CA THR A 64 -15.85 5.11 -19.60
C THR A 64 -16.05 5.16 -18.09
N GLY A 65 -15.27 4.38 -17.33
CA GLY A 65 -15.33 4.38 -15.86
C GLY A 65 -15.07 5.76 -15.26
N ILE A 66 -14.02 6.46 -15.71
CA ILE A 66 -13.70 7.83 -15.27
C ILE A 66 -14.80 8.82 -15.70
N SER A 67 -15.35 8.69 -16.89
CA SER A 67 -16.46 9.54 -17.33
C SER A 67 -17.69 9.40 -16.42
N LEU A 68 -18.02 8.19 -15.98
CA LEU A 68 -19.09 7.93 -15.01
C LEU A 68 -18.79 8.55 -13.65
N VAL A 69 -17.53 8.46 -13.18
CA VAL A 69 -17.11 9.16 -11.96
C VAL A 69 -17.35 10.66 -12.08
N LEU A 70 -16.88 11.30 -13.16
CA LEU A 70 -17.06 12.74 -13.38
C LEU A 70 -18.54 13.15 -13.47
N GLN A 71 -19.39 12.33 -14.08
CA GLN A 71 -20.84 12.53 -14.09
C GLN A 71 -21.43 12.47 -12.68
N ALA A 72 -21.05 11.47 -11.88
CA ALA A 72 -21.49 11.34 -10.51
C ALA A 72 -21.06 12.52 -9.63
N LEU A 73 -19.86 13.11 -9.88
CA LEU A 73 -19.39 14.28 -9.15
C LEU A 73 -20.21 15.53 -9.37
N THR A 74 -20.84 15.67 -10.56
CA THR A 74 -21.65 16.84 -10.97
C THR A 74 -23.16 16.54 -10.98
N ASP A 75 -23.56 15.35 -10.54
CA ASP A 75 -24.97 14.96 -10.48
C ASP A 75 -25.80 15.93 -9.61
N PRO A 76 -27.01 16.35 -10.03
CA PRO A 76 -27.82 17.31 -9.27
C PRO A 76 -28.18 16.87 -7.84
N VAL A 77 -28.26 15.56 -7.59
CA VAL A 77 -28.66 14.98 -6.28
C VAL A 77 -27.45 14.55 -5.48
N HIS A 78 -26.57 13.76 -6.10
CA HIS A 78 -25.44 13.08 -5.45
C HIS A 78 -24.11 13.80 -5.64
N GLY A 79 -24.03 14.78 -6.56
CA GLY A 79 -22.79 15.48 -6.87
C GLY A 79 -22.26 16.32 -5.71
N VAL A 80 -20.97 16.56 -5.72
CA VAL A 80 -20.22 17.30 -4.68
C VAL A 80 -19.55 18.56 -5.23
N ILE A 81 -19.57 18.77 -6.54
CA ILE A 81 -19.11 19.96 -7.26
C ILE A 81 -20.17 20.42 -8.24
N ARG A 82 -20.15 21.69 -8.61
CA ARG A 82 -21.15 22.29 -9.54
C ARG A 82 -20.78 22.09 -10.99
N SER A 83 -19.49 22.10 -11.28
CA SER A 83 -18.95 21.87 -12.62
C SER A 83 -17.59 21.19 -12.56
N LEU A 84 -17.17 20.53 -13.64
CA LEU A 84 -15.86 19.89 -13.73
C LEU A 84 -14.70 20.88 -13.66
N ASP A 85 -14.92 22.17 -13.95
CA ASP A 85 -13.92 23.24 -13.84
C ASP A 85 -13.46 23.46 -12.39
N GLU A 86 -14.21 22.96 -11.40
CA GLU A 86 -13.80 23.01 -10.00
C GLU A 86 -12.66 22.02 -9.70
N VAL A 87 -12.51 20.93 -10.47
CA VAL A 87 -11.40 20.00 -10.37
C VAL A 87 -10.14 20.67 -10.93
N LYS A 88 -9.26 21.11 -10.04
CA LYS A 88 -8.04 21.86 -10.41
C LYS A 88 -6.84 21.00 -10.70
N ALA A 89 -6.83 19.79 -10.16
CA ALA A 89 -5.76 18.82 -10.40
C ALA A 89 -6.24 17.38 -10.17
N VAL A 90 -5.51 16.44 -10.76
CA VAL A 90 -5.73 15.00 -10.57
C VAL A 90 -4.44 14.37 -10.07
N GLY A 91 -4.50 13.68 -8.93
CA GLY A 91 -3.40 12.88 -8.40
C GLY A 91 -3.60 11.40 -8.75
N HIS A 92 -2.59 10.77 -9.32
CA HIS A 92 -2.61 9.36 -9.70
C HIS A 92 -1.66 8.55 -8.84
N ARG A 93 -2.15 7.47 -8.25
CA ARG A 93 -1.26 6.43 -7.73
C ARG A 93 -0.67 5.67 -8.90
N VAL A 94 0.66 5.53 -8.91
CA VAL A 94 1.42 4.68 -9.82
C VAL A 94 2.21 3.67 -9.00
N ALA A 95 2.05 2.38 -9.29
CA ALA A 95 2.64 1.34 -8.46
C ALA A 95 4.17 1.32 -8.52
N HIS A 96 4.77 1.57 -9.68
CA HIS A 96 6.22 1.43 -9.84
C HIS A 96 6.82 2.58 -10.62
N GLY A 97 7.75 3.30 -9.96
CA GLY A 97 8.49 4.42 -10.54
C GLY A 97 9.90 4.07 -11.04
N GLY A 98 10.34 2.82 -10.84
CA GLY A 98 11.72 2.43 -11.14
C GLY A 98 12.73 3.26 -10.34
N GLU A 99 13.89 3.50 -10.91
CA GLU A 99 14.89 4.43 -10.40
C GLU A 99 14.71 5.85 -10.96
N PHE A 100 13.65 6.07 -11.78
CA PHE A 100 13.44 7.36 -12.45
C PHE A 100 12.74 8.39 -11.58
N PHE A 101 11.96 7.95 -10.59
CA PHE A 101 11.07 8.81 -9.83
C PHE A 101 11.32 8.72 -8.32
N PRO A 102 12.30 9.47 -7.78
CA PRO A 102 12.54 9.55 -6.34
C PRO A 102 11.46 10.34 -5.59
N GLU A 103 10.64 11.11 -6.32
CA GLU A 103 9.55 11.93 -5.79
C GLU A 103 8.35 11.92 -6.73
N SER A 104 7.21 12.40 -6.21
CA SER A 104 6.02 12.67 -7.01
C SER A 104 6.30 13.79 -8.02
N CYS A 105 5.69 13.74 -9.20
CA CYS A 105 5.97 14.71 -10.26
C CYS A 105 4.75 15.04 -11.12
N LEU A 106 4.77 16.21 -11.78
CA LEU A 106 3.81 16.54 -12.83
C LEU A 106 3.91 15.51 -13.97
N VAL A 107 2.75 15.06 -14.44
CA VAL A 107 2.68 14.18 -15.60
C VAL A 107 2.99 14.98 -16.86
N THR A 108 4.00 14.52 -17.58
CA THR A 108 4.41 14.98 -18.90
C THR A 108 4.50 13.77 -19.83
N GLU A 109 4.63 14.01 -21.14
CA GLU A 109 4.86 12.92 -22.11
C GLU A 109 6.08 12.05 -21.74
N GLN A 110 7.17 12.69 -21.28
CA GLN A 110 8.36 11.96 -20.80
C GLN A 110 8.08 11.08 -19.58
N VAL A 111 7.24 11.55 -18.64
CA VAL A 111 6.81 10.75 -17.48
C VAL A 111 5.99 9.56 -17.94
N GLN A 112 5.08 9.74 -18.87
CA GLN A 112 4.27 8.64 -19.45
C GLN A 112 5.14 7.61 -20.15
N GLU A 113 6.15 8.03 -20.94
CA GLU A 113 7.10 7.13 -21.59
C GLU A 113 7.91 6.33 -20.58
N LYS A 114 8.37 6.96 -19.49
CA LYS A 114 9.08 6.27 -18.41
C LYS A 114 8.18 5.25 -17.70
N ILE A 115 6.92 5.60 -17.39
CA ILE A 115 5.96 4.64 -16.82
C ILE A 115 5.75 3.46 -17.77
N ARG A 116 5.64 3.72 -19.07
CA ARG A 116 5.50 2.66 -20.10
C ARG A 116 6.72 1.74 -20.17
N SER A 117 7.94 2.30 -20.04
CA SER A 117 9.17 1.50 -20.04
C SER A 117 9.25 0.53 -18.86
N LEU A 118 8.49 0.77 -17.78
CA LEU A 118 8.44 -0.08 -16.59
C LEU A 118 7.38 -1.19 -16.66
N PHE A 119 6.66 -1.34 -17.77
CA PHE A 119 5.62 -2.38 -17.90
C PHE A 119 6.17 -3.80 -17.73
N GLN A 120 7.41 -4.04 -18.12
CA GLN A 120 8.01 -5.37 -17.97
C GLN A 120 8.25 -5.77 -16.51
N ILE A 121 8.54 -4.78 -15.63
CA ILE A 121 8.79 -5.04 -14.20
C ILE A 121 7.53 -4.88 -13.35
N ALA A 122 6.52 -4.17 -13.83
CA ALA A 122 5.23 -3.99 -13.15
C ALA A 122 4.02 -4.27 -14.08
N PRO A 123 3.94 -5.46 -14.72
CA PRO A 123 2.94 -5.74 -15.76
C PRO A 123 1.51 -5.77 -15.25
N LEU A 124 1.30 -6.02 -13.95
CA LEU A 124 -0.03 -6.11 -13.35
C LEU A 124 -0.60 -4.74 -12.91
N HIS A 125 0.23 -3.69 -12.87
CA HIS A 125 -0.17 -2.40 -12.29
C HIS A 125 0.06 -1.21 -13.23
N ASN A 126 1.29 -1.00 -13.70
CA ASN A 126 1.66 0.19 -14.45
C ASN A 126 0.84 0.40 -15.75
N PRO A 127 0.46 -0.64 -16.52
CA PRO A 127 -0.42 -0.44 -17.68
C PRO A 127 -1.76 0.22 -17.31
N ALA A 128 -2.44 -0.27 -16.27
CA ALA A 128 -3.69 0.28 -15.81
C ALA A 128 -3.54 1.69 -15.19
N ASN A 129 -2.43 1.93 -14.47
CA ASN A 129 -2.14 3.26 -13.93
C ASN A 129 -1.93 4.28 -15.06
N LEU A 130 -1.19 3.94 -16.11
CA LEU A 130 -1.01 4.81 -17.29
C LEU A 130 -2.31 5.02 -18.04
N GLU A 131 -3.14 3.98 -18.19
CA GLU A 131 -4.46 4.11 -18.81
C GLU A 131 -5.36 5.11 -18.07
N GLY A 132 -5.31 5.15 -16.74
CA GLY A 132 -5.99 6.15 -15.94
C GLY A 132 -5.53 7.57 -16.25
N ILE A 133 -4.21 7.80 -16.39
CA ILE A 133 -3.63 9.10 -16.78
C ILE A 133 -4.11 9.51 -18.18
N LEU A 134 -3.99 8.62 -19.17
CA LEU A 134 -4.41 8.88 -20.54
C LEU A 134 -5.92 9.10 -20.67
N SER A 135 -6.71 8.43 -19.84
CA SER A 135 -8.15 8.62 -19.80
C SER A 135 -8.52 10.00 -19.28
N ILE A 136 -7.84 10.52 -18.26
CA ILE A 136 -8.04 11.91 -17.79
C ILE A 136 -7.68 12.92 -18.87
N GLU A 137 -6.62 12.73 -19.64
CA GLU A 137 -6.28 13.60 -20.77
C GLU A 137 -7.40 13.72 -21.81
N LYS A 138 -8.13 12.62 -22.04
CA LYS A 138 -9.26 12.58 -22.96
C LYS A 138 -10.52 13.27 -22.42
N VAL A 139 -10.87 12.99 -21.14
CA VAL A 139 -12.17 13.42 -20.57
C VAL A 139 -12.11 14.75 -19.83
N LEU A 140 -10.91 15.17 -19.40
CA LEU A 140 -10.67 16.43 -18.69
C LEU A 140 -9.42 17.14 -19.22
N PRO A 141 -9.42 17.53 -20.51
CA PRO A 141 -8.23 18.07 -21.17
C PRO A 141 -7.73 19.35 -20.49
N GLY A 142 -6.41 19.43 -20.32
CA GLY A 142 -5.76 20.59 -19.74
C GLY A 142 -5.71 20.63 -18.21
N VAL A 143 -6.34 19.71 -17.51
CA VAL A 143 -6.18 19.59 -16.06
C VAL A 143 -4.75 19.15 -15.72
N LYS A 144 -4.16 19.75 -14.68
CA LYS A 144 -2.83 19.33 -14.20
C LYS A 144 -2.93 17.96 -13.56
N GLN A 145 -2.03 17.05 -13.92
CA GLN A 145 -1.97 15.70 -13.40
C GLN A 145 -0.64 15.47 -12.69
N VAL A 146 -0.66 14.76 -11.56
CA VAL A 146 0.52 14.41 -10.76
C VAL A 146 0.57 12.90 -10.59
N ALA A 147 1.72 12.30 -10.85
CA ALA A 147 2.00 10.90 -10.57
C ALA A 147 2.69 10.75 -9.21
N VAL A 148 2.14 9.91 -8.35
CA VAL A 148 2.66 9.56 -7.02
C VAL A 148 2.98 8.08 -7.01
N PHE A 149 4.27 7.75 -6.80
CA PHE A 149 4.76 6.39 -6.96
C PHE A 149 4.91 5.67 -5.62
N ASP A 150 4.40 4.46 -5.50
CA ASP A 150 4.55 3.63 -4.28
C ASP A 150 6.02 3.34 -3.95
N THR A 151 6.89 3.33 -4.95
CA THR A 151 8.33 3.05 -4.79
C THR A 151 9.16 4.28 -4.43
N SER A 152 8.63 5.50 -4.55
CA SER A 152 9.42 6.74 -4.38
C SER A 152 10.02 6.88 -2.99
N PHE A 153 9.26 6.59 -1.94
CA PHE A 153 9.75 6.69 -0.56
C PHE A 153 10.97 5.81 -0.31
N HIS A 154 11.07 4.69 -1.02
CA HIS A 154 12.15 3.71 -0.88
C HIS A 154 13.38 4.01 -1.77
N GLN A 155 13.39 5.12 -2.52
CA GLN A 155 14.56 5.50 -3.32
C GLN A 155 15.75 5.96 -2.46
N THR A 156 15.55 6.14 -1.16
CA THR A 156 16.61 6.45 -0.18
C THR A 156 17.32 5.22 0.36
N LEU A 157 16.96 4.01 -0.05
CA LEU A 157 17.61 2.77 0.36
C LEU A 157 19.12 2.82 -0.01
N PRO A 158 20.04 2.52 0.93
CA PRO A 158 21.46 2.38 0.61
C PRO A 158 21.70 1.17 -0.29
N ALA A 159 22.78 1.20 -1.05
CA ALA A 159 23.10 0.13 -2.01
C ALA A 159 23.19 -1.26 -1.37
N THR A 160 23.67 -1.33 -0.14
CA THR A 160 23.74 -2.57 0.65
C THR A 160 22.38 -3.21 0.91
N ASN A 161 21.31 -2.40 0.92
CA ASN A 161 19.96 -2.84 1.25
C ASN A 161 19.11 -3.08 0.00
N PHE A 162 19.38 -2.34 -1.10
CA PHE A 162 18.62 -2.56 -2.32
C PHE A 162 19.22 -3.61 -3.27
N MET A 163 20.51 -3.92 -3.17
CA MET A 163 21.15 -4.90 -4.05
C MET A 163 20.85 -6.34 -3.63
N TYR A 164 20.54 -7.18 -4.60
CA TYR A 164 20.55 -8.62 -4.41
C TYR A 164 21.95 -9.18 -4.63
N ALA A 165 22.32 -10.22 -3.89
CA ALA A 165 23.57 -10.95 -4.08
C ALA A 165 23.49 -11.88 -5.31
N LEU A 166 23.17 -11.29 -6.44
CA LEU A 166 23.13 -11.89 -7.79
C LEU A 166 24.27 -11.31 -8.63
N PRO A 167 24.59 -11.90 -9.80
CA PRO A 167 25.57 -11.30 -10.71
C PRO A 167 25.21 -9.85 -11.00
N TYR A 168 26.16 -8.94 -10.75
CA TYR A 168 25.95 -7.49 -10.78
C TYR A 168 25.42 -6.98 -12.13
N GLU A 169 25.76 -7.69 -13.22
CA GLU A 169 25.28 -7.40 -14.57
C GLU A 169 23.74 -7.39 -14.70
N TYR A 170 23.04 -8.18 -13.89
CA TYR A 170 21.56 -8.18 -13.92
C TYR A 170 20.95 -6.92 -13.34
N TYR A 171 21.60 -6.32 -12.34
CA TYR A 171 21.22 -4.97 -11.91
C TYR A 171 21.44 -3.96 -13.04
N GLN A 172 22.64 -3.95 -13.63
CA GLN A 172 22.97 -2.99 -14.68
C GLN A 172 22.08 -3.12 -15.93
N LYS A 173 21.76 -4.34 -16.34
CA LYS A 173 21.04 -4.61 -17.56
C LYS A 173 19.52 -4.52 -17.43
N TYR A 174 18.99 -4.97 -16.29
CA TYR A 174 17.55 -5.15 -16.10
C TYR A 174 16.98 -4.38 -14.92
N GLY A 175 17.80 -3.65 -14.15
CA GLY A 175 17.37 -2.97 -12.94
C GLY A 175 16.92 -3.95 -11.84
N ILE A 176 17.55 -5.14 -11.74
CA ILE A 176 17.19 -6.13 -10.72
C ILE A 176 17.73 -5.68 -9.37
N ARG A 177 16.86 -5.08 -8.59
CA ARG A 177 17.11 -4.57 -7.22
C ARG A 177 15.83 -4.58 -6.40
N LYS A 178 15.95 -4.38 -5.09
CA LYS A 178 14.81 -4.08 -4.22
C LYS A 178 14.32 -2.66 -4.52
N TYR A 179 13.01 -2.52 -4.77
CA TYR A 179 12.33 -1.23 -4.95
C TYR A 179 11.45 -0.88 -3.76
N GLY A 180 10.76 -1.86 -3.19
CA GLY A 180 9.78 -1.65 -2.13
C GLY A 180 8.47 -1.06 -2.64
N PHE A 181 7.42 -1.21 -1.85
CA PHE A 181 6.06 -0.75 -2.19
C PHE A 181 5.36 -0.20 -0.93
N HIS A 182 4.12 0.28 -1.06
CA HIS A 182 3.39 0.98 -0.01
C HIS A 182 4.14 2.21 0.53
N GLY A 183 5.04 2.79 -0.26
CA GLY A 183 5.89 3.91 0.17
C GLY A 183 5.08 5.11 0.63
N THR A 184 3.96 5.39 -0.03
CA THR A 184 3.01 6.45 0.33
C THR A 184 2.47 6.24 1.76
N SER A 185 2.06 5.00 2.08
CA SER A 185 1.60 4.64 3.42
C SER A 185 2.73 4.73 4.45
N HIS A 186 3.88 4.11 4.19
CA HIS A 186 5.02 4.12 5.11
C HIS A 186 5.49 5.54 5.44
N LYS A 187 5.59 6.42 4.43
CA LYS A 187 5.92 7.84 4.58
C LYS A 187 4.93 8.55 5.51
N PHE A 188 3.65 8.34 5.29
CA PHE A 188 2.57 8.96 6.06
C PHE A 188 2.57 8.49 7.52
N VAL A 189 2.50 7.18 7.75
CA VAL A 189 2.34 6.66 9.10
C VAL A 189 3.61 6.81 9.96
N ALA A 190 4.79 6.89 9.34
CA ALA A 190 6.02 7.21 10.06
C ALA A 190 5.97 8.65 10.61
N ARG A 191 5.50 9.62 9.82
CA ARG A 191 5.36 11.03 10.24
C ARG A 191 4.28 11.20 11.29
N GLU A 192 3.08 10.66 11.05
CA GLU A 192 1.97 10.76 12.00
C GLU A 192 2.26 9.98 13.30
N GLY A 193 2.90 8.82 13.21
CA GLY A 193 3.34 8.05 14.35
C GLY A 193 4.39 8.78 15.19
N ALA A 194 5.39 9.39 14.55
CA ALA A 194 6.39 10.22 15.24
C ALA A 194 5.72 11.38 16.00
N LYS A 195 4.81 12.09 15.34
CA LYS A 195 4.03 13.17 15.94
C LYS A 195 3.20 12.68 17.13
N LEU A 196 2.48 11.57 16.97
CA LEU A 196 1.68 10.94 18.03
C LEU A 196 2.54 10.53 19.23
N ALA A 197 3.76 10.04 18.95
CA ALA A 197 4.71 9.60 19.97
C ALA A 197 5.55 10.75 20.57
N GLY A 198 5.44 11.99 20.06
CA GLY A 198 6.25 13.12 20.49
C GLY A 198 7.72 12.99 20.10
N LEU A 199 8.03 12.35 18.97
CA LEU A 199 9.37 12.14 18.44
C LEU A 199 9.66 13.13 17.30
N ASP A 200 10.93 13.52 17.16
CA ASP A 200 11.42 14.19 15.95
C ASP A 200 11.67 13.16 14.87
N ILE A 201 10.90 13.23 13.79
CA ILE A 201 11.02 12.31 12.64
C ILE A 201 12.43 12.32 12.04
N ASN A 202 13.15 13.44 12.10
CA ASN A 202 14.48 13.61 11.54
C ASN A 202 15.60 13.07 12.47
N ASN A 203 15.23 12.63 13.68
CA ASN A 203 16.15 12.05 14.65
C ASN A 203 15.50 10.88 15.39
N SER A 204 15.00 9.91 14.62
CA SER A 204 14.31 8.74 15.18
C SER A 204 14.47 7.51 14.31
N LYS A 205 14.28 6.35 14.95
CA LYS A 205 14.31 5.00 14.37
C LYS A 205 12.92 4.41 14.48
N ILE A 206 12.22 4.34 13.35
CA ILE A 206 10.81 3.92 13.32
C ILE A 206 10.67 2.68 12.44
N ILE A 207 9.91 1.71 12.92
CA ILE A 207 9.50 0.56 12.11
C ILE A 207 8.02 0.70 11.83
N THR A 208 7.64 0.75 10.54
CA THR A 208 6.26 0.83 10.11
C THR A 208 5.80 -0.50 9.53
N CYS A 209 4.70 -1.03 10.06
CA CYS A 209 4.12 -2.32 9.70
C CYS A 209 2.80 -2.07 8.96
N HIS A 210 2.85 -1.98 7.63
CA HIS A 210 1.66 -1.91 6.80
C HIS A 210 1.16 -3.33 6.54
N ILE A 211 0.14 -3.76 7.27
CA ILE A 211 -0.33 -5.14 7.31
C ILE A 211 -1.77 -5.22 6.82
N GLY A 212 -1.95 -5.83 5.67
CA GLY A 212 -3.26 -6.09 5.03
C GLY A 212 -3.26 -7.43 4.30
N ASN A 213 -4.07 -7.55 3.26
CA ASN A 213 -4.01 -8.72 2.36
C ASN A 213 -2.66 -8.79 1.61
N GLY A 214 -2.12 -7.63 1.18
CA GLY A 214 -0.70 -7.42 0.95
C GLY A 214 -0.10 -6.76 2.19
N GLY A 215 1.19 -6.99 2.47
CA GLY A 215 1.83 -6.41 3.64
C GLY A 215 3.31 -6.14 3.41
N SER A 216 3.81 -5.08 4.04
CA SER A 216 5.23 -4.76 4.09
C SER A 216 5.61 -4.10 5.40
N ILE A 217 6.88 -4.23 5.75
CA ILE A 217 7.49 -3.54 6.89
C ILE A 217 8.62 -2.67 6.37
N THR A 218 8.78 -1.48 6.92
CA THR A 218 9.83 -0.55 6.52
C THR A 218 10.58 -0.05 7.75
N ALA A 219 11.91 -0.11 7.68
CA ALA A 219 12.81 0.60 8.58
C ALA A 219 12.89 2.06 8.13
N VAL A 220 12.48 2.99 8.97
CA VAL A 220 12.55 4.43 8.72
C VAL A 220 13.57 5.04 9.65
N LEU A 221 14.70 5.45 9.09
CA LEU A 221 15.81 6.07 9.83
C LEU A 221 15.84 7.56 9.50
N ASN A 222 15.65 8.40 10.52
CA ASN A 222 15.67 9.86 10.37
C ASN A 222 14.76 10.36 9.24
N GLY A 223 13.54 9.83 9.18
CA GLY A 223 12.51 10.19 8.21
C GLY A 223 12.68 9.64 6.80
N LYS A 224 13.69 8.83 6.55
CA LYS A 224 13.99 8.21 5.25
C LYS A 224 13.82 6.69 5.32
N SER A 225 13.33 6.10 4.24
CA SER A 225 13.32 4.63 4.11
C SER A 225 14.75 4.10 4.09
N HIS A 226 15.09 3.24 5.04
CA HIS A 226 16.41 2.64 5.19
C HIS A 226 16.45 1.20 4.70
N ASP A 227 15.40 0.41 5.01
CA ASP A 227 15.11 -0.88 4.39
C ASP A 227 13.60 -1.13 4.33
N THR A 228 13.17 -2.07 3.49
CA THR A 228 11.79 -2.48 3.36
C THR A 228 11.67 -3.94 2.95
N SER A 229 10.60 -4.60 3.38
CA SER A 229 10.45 -6.05 3.20
C SER A 229 10.02 -6.49 1.80
N MET A 230 9.26 -5.67 1.06
CA MET A 230 8.97 -5.95 -0.34
C MET A 230 10.20 -5.66 -1.19
N GLY A 231 10.46 -6.51 -2.18
CA GLY A 231 11.68 -6.51 -2.96
C GLY A 231 11.55 -5.89 -4.35
N PHE A 232 12.06 -6.61 -5.35
CA PHE A 232 11.88 -6.32 -6.77
C PHE A 232 10.40 -6.30 -7.16
N SER A 233 9.62 -7.16 -6.54
CA SER A 233 8.17 -7.24 -6.68
C SER A 233 7.48 -7.26 -5.31
N PRO A 234 6.14 -7.08 -5.26
CA PRO A 234 5.38 -7.16 -4.01
C PRO A 234 5.23 -8.58 -3.44
N VAL A 235 5.88 -9.60 -4.00
CA VAL A 235 5.85 -10.99 -3.51
C VAL A 235 6.77 -11.18 -2.32
N ASP A 236 7.93 -10.51 -2.33
CA ASP A 236 8.99 -10.65 -1.33
C ASP A 236 8.56 -10.17 0.06
N GLY A 237 9.16 -10.68 1.10
CA GLY A 237 9.02 -10.24 2.48
C GLY A 237 8.07 -11.06 3.33
N LEU A 238 6.94 -10.47 3.71
CA LEU A 238 5.97 -11.07 4.63
C LEU A 238 5.21 -12.27 4.02
N VAL A 239 4.76 -13.16 4.88
CA VAL A 239 3.64 -14.04 4.52
C VAL A 239 2.41 -13.14 4.37
N MET A 240 1.71 -13.22 3.25
CA MET A 240 0.55 -12.36 2.94
C MET A 240 -0.71 -13.21 2.71
N GLY A 241 -1.81 -12.61 2.32
CA GLY A 241 -3.05 -13.35 2.04
C GLY A 241 -2.86 -14.51 1.07
N THR A 242 -2.27 -14.24 -0.10
CA THR A 242 -2.02 -15.23 -1.16
C THR A 242 -0.57 -15.28 -1.64
N ARG A 243 0.29 -14.36 -1.20
CA ARG A 243 1.71 -14.27 -1.60
C ARG A 243 2.58 -14.97 -0.57
N CYS A 244 3.59 -15.70 -1.05
CA CYS A 244 4.45 -16.53 -0.20
C CYS A 244 5.37 -15.74 0.76
N GLY A 245 5.77 -14.52 0.39
CA GLY A 245 6.87 -13.82 1.04
C GLY A 245 8.22 -14.51 0.79
N ASN A 246 9.17 -14.32 1.69
CA ASN A 246 10.51 -14.94 1.59
C ASN A 246 10.40 -16.47 1.53
N VAL A 247 11.02 -17.04 0.51
CA VAL A 247 11.10 -18.48 0.27
C VAL A 247 12.49 -18.79 -0.29
N ASP A 248 12.99 -19.98 -0.03
CA ASP A 248 14.24 -20.46 -0.66
C ASP A 248 14.06 -20.59 -2.18
N PRO A 249 14.88 -19.91 -2.98
CA PRO A 249 14.82 -20.00 -4.46
C PRO A 249 14.93 -21.44 -4.97
N SER A 250 15.70 -22.29 -4.30
CA SER A 250 15.87 -23.70 -4.68
C SER A 250 14.59 -24.50 -4.47
N ALA A 251 13.79 -24.18 -3.44
CA ALA A 251 12.48 -24.81 -3.25
C ALA A 251 11.52 -24.44 -4.39
N VAL A 252 11.57 -23.20 -4.86
CA VAL A 252 10.72 -22.72 -5.97
C VAL A 252 11.06 -23.45 -7.27
N THR A 253 12.34 -23.52 -7.61
CA THR A 253 12.81 -24.21 -8.83
C THR A 253 12.55 -25.71 -8.76
N PHE A 254 12.72 -26.34 -7.59
CA PHE A 254 12.41 -27.74 -7.36
C PHE A 254 10.94 -28.07 -7.60
N ILE A 255 10.01 -27.26 -7.05
CA ILE A 255 8.57 -27.43 -7.28
C ILE A 255 8.25 -27.26 -8.77
N GLY A 256 8.76 -26.21 -9.41
CA GLY A 256 8.53 -25.95 -10.83
C GLY A 256 8.97 -27.12 -11.72
N GLU A 257 10.13 -27.74 -11.40
CA GLU A 257 10.61 -28.93 -12.12
C GLU A 257 9.73 -30.15 -11.86
N LYS A 258 9.39 -30.44 -10.58
CA LYS A 258 8.59 -31.63 -10.21
C LYS A 258 7.18 -31.59 -10.77
N GLU A 259 6.55 -30.43 -10.73
CA GLU A 259 5.19 -30.22 -11.22
C GLU A 259 5.15 -29.83 -12.71
N GLN A 260 6.31 -29.75 -13.37
CA GLN A 260 6.47 -29.37 -14.80
C GLN A 260 5.80 -28.01 -15.12
N MET A 261 5.92 -27.07 -14.18
CA MET A 261 5.30 -25.74 -14.28
C MET A 261 6.06 -24.83 -15.24
N SER A 262 5.31 -24.07 -16.04
CA SER A 262 5.85 -22.91 -16.77
C SER A 262 6.23 -21.78 -15.80
N TYR A 263 7.06 -20.84 -16.23
CA TYR A 263 7.39 -19.65 -15.43
C TYR A 263 6.14 -18.85 -15.01
N ALA A 264 5.12 -18.80 -15.85
CA ALA A 264 3.86 -18.12 -15.53
C ALA A 264 3.08 -18.83 -14.40
N GLU A 265 3.06 -20.17 -14.42
CA GLU A 265 2.43 -20.98 -13.37
C GLU A 265 3.18 -20.88 -12.05
N VAL A 266 4.52 -20.92 -12.07
CA VAL A 266 5.35 -20.65 -10.88
C VAL A 266 5.04 -19.27 -10.31
N ASN A 267 5.03 -18.24 -11.14
CA ASN A 267 4.70 -16.88 -10.71
C ASN A 267 3.28 -16.78 -10.14
N ASN A 268 2.32 -17.46 -10.75
CA ASN A 268 0.93 -17.51 -10.22
C ASN A 268 0.87 -18.24 -8.87
N MET A 269 1.57 -19.34 -8.70
CA MET A 269 1.67 -20.07 -7.43
C MET A 269 2.18 -19.12 -6.31
N LEU A 270 3.29 -18.43 -6.54
CA LEU A 270 3.89 -17.53 -5.55
C LEU A 270 3.00 -16.33 -5.19
N ASN A 271 2.21 -15.83 -6.15
CA ASN A 271 1.39 -14.63 -5.99
C ASN A 271 -0.04 -14.89 -5.52
N LYS A 272 -0.65 -16.02 -5.95
CA LYS A 272 -2.10 -16.25 -5.84
C LYS A 272 -2.49 -17.50 -5.07
N GLN A 273 -1.59 -18.46 -4.90
CA GLN A 273 -1.90 -19.77 -4.32
C GLN A 273 -1.11 -20.08 -3.05
N SER A 274 -0.30 -19.12 -2.59
CA SER A 274 0.57 -19.23 -1.43
C SER A 274 0.04 -18.42 -0.23
N GLY A 275 0.91 -17.99 0.66
CA GLY A 275 0.56 -17.18 1.83
C GLY A 275 -0.30 -17.93 2.84
N VAL A 276 -1.08 -17.19 3.62
CA VAL A 276 -1.98 -17.80 4.60
C VAL A 276 -3.02 -18.69 3.95
N PHE A 277 -3.47 -18.35 2.73
CA PHE A 277 -4.38 -19.18 1.93
C PHE A 277 -3.74 -20.54 1.60
N GLY A 278 -2.54 -20.54 1.03
CA GLY A 278 -1.84 -21.75 0.63
C GLY A 278 -1.53 -22.67 1.81
N VAL A 279 -1.14 -22.12 2.95
CA VAL A 279 -0.84 -22.87 4.17
C VAL A 279 -2.12 -23.37 4.83
N SER A 280 -3.10 -22.52 5.04
CA SER A 280 -4.35 -22.89 5.75
C SER A 280 -5.29 -23.76 4.91
N GLY A 281 -5.38 -23.47 3.61
CA GLY A 281 -6.41 -24.02 2.73
C GLY A 281 -7.83 -23.49 3.03
N VAL A 282 -7.94 -22.42 3.82
CA VAL A 282 -9.24 -21.85 4.26
C VAL A 282 -9.55 -20.59 3.46
N SER A 283 -8.78 -19.52 3.63
CA SER A 283 -9.04 -18.20 3.06
C SER A 283 -7.77 -17.38 2.99
N SER A 284 -7.77 -16.34 2.17
CA SER A 284 -6.76 -15.27 2.19
C SER A 284 -7.12 -14.13 3.15
N ASP A 285 -8.33 -14.12 3.69
CA ASP A 285 -8.82 -13.11 4.64
C ASP A 285 -8.48 -13.53 6.07
N MET A 286 -7.75 -12.67 6.79
CA MET A 286 -7.35 -12.94 8.17
C MET A 286 -8.53 -13.13 9.12
N ARG A 287 -9.70 -12.55 8.83
CA ARG A 287 -10.91 -12.75 9.65
C ARG A 287 -11.41 -14.18 9.60
N ASP A 288 -11.33 -14.81 8.43
CA ASP A 288 -11.69 -16.22 8.26
C ASP A 288 -10.63 -17.14 8.90
N ILE A 289 -9.36 -16.74 8.82
CA ILE A 289 -8.25 -17.45 9.47
C ILE A 289 -8.39 -17.38 10.99
N ASP A 290 -8.67 -16.21 11.57
CA ASP A 290 -8.88 -16.04 13.02
C ASP A 290 -10.06 -16.90 13.50
N LYS A 291 -11.16 -16.93 12.75
CA LYS A 291 -12.30 -17.79 13.06
C LYS A 291 -11.91 -19.29 13.03
N ALA A 292 -11.23 -19.73 11.98
CA ALA A 292 -10.79 -21.13 11.88
C ALA A 292 -9.73 -21.49 12.94
N TYR A 293 -8.92 -20.52 13.37
CA TYR A 293 -7.99 -20.64 14.49
C TYR A 293 -8.74 -20.90 15.80
N GLU A 294 -9.78 -20.12 16.11
CA GLU A 294 -10.62 -20.30 17.31
C GLU A 294 -11.37 -21.64 17.30
N GLU A 295 -11.74 -22.13 16.13
CA GLU A 295 -12.34 -23.46 15.92
C GLU A 295 -11.32 -24.61 16.06
N GLY A 296 -10.03 -24.31 16.25
CA GLY A 296 -8.98 -25.31 16.45
C GLY A 296 -8.46 -25.95 15.16
N ASN A 297 -8.68 -25.34 13.98
CA ASN A 297 -8.14 -25.84 12.72
C ASN A 297 -6.60 -25.79 12.72
N PRO A 298 -5.89 -26.94 12.65
CA PRO A 298 -4.43 -26.96 12.83
C PRO A 298 -3.67 -26.22 11.73
N ARG A 299 -4.18 -26.20 10.50
CA ARG A 299 -3.55 -25.48 9.40
C ARG A 299 -3.81 -23.96 9.48
N ALA A 300 -4.95 -23.53 9.98
CA ALA A 300 -5.24 -22.12 10.23
C ALA A 300 -4.35 -21.60 11.38
N ILE A 301 -4.17 -22.39 12.45
CA ILE A 301 -3.25 -22.09 13.54
C ILE A 301 -1.82 -21.89 12.99
N LEU A 302 -1.32 -22.87 12.22
CA LEU A 302 0.01 -22.77 11.62
C LEU A 302 0.16 -21.54 10.72
N ALA A 303 -0.83 -21.25 9.87
CA ALA A 303 -0.79 -20.14 8.95
C ALA A 303 -0.73 -18.79 9.68
N ARG A 304 -1.53 -18.63 10.73
CA ARG A 304 -1.56 -17.43 11.57
C ARG A 304 -0.27 -17.24 12.36
N ASP A 305 0.24 -18.30 12.97
CA ASP A 305 1.50 -18.26 13.70
C ASP A 305 2.68 -17.89 12.78
N MET A 306 2.73 -18.46 11.57
CA MET A 306 3.72 -18.09 10.55
C MET A 306 3.62 -16.62 10.14
N TYR A 307 2.39 -16.13 9.97
CA TYR A 307 2.12 -14.73 9.63
C TYR A 307 2.64 -13.76 10.69
N CYS A 308 2.25 -13.95 11.94
CA CYS A 308 2.68 -13.11 13.05
C CYS A 308 4.20 -13.22 13.31
N LEU A 309 4.74 -14.44 13.25
CA LEU A 309 6.17 -14.67 13.43
C LEU A 309 7.01 -13.98 12.33
N ARG A 310 6.55 -13.97 11.09
CA ARG A 310 7.27 -13.30 10.01
C ARG A 310 7.32 -11.79 10.22
N ILE A 311 6.22 -11.17 10.67
CA ILE A 311 6.18 -9.75 11.03
C ILE A 311 7.18 -9.47 12.16
N LYS A 312 7.14 -10.26 13.23
CA LYS A 312 8.07 -10.14 14.37
C LYS A 312 9.54 -10.26 13.95
N LYS A 313 9.87 -11.18 13.05
CA LYS A 313 11.24 -11.34 12.52
C LYS A 313 11.73 -10.07 11.83
N PHE A 314 10.93 -9.45 10.97
CA PHE A 314 11.29 -8.19 10.32
C PHE A 314 11.42 -7.03 11.30
N VAL A 315 10.59 -6.97 12.35
CA VAL A 315 10.75 -5.97 13.42
C VAL A 315 12.11 -6.14 14.11
N GLY A 316 12.51 -7.37 14.43
CA GLY A 316 13.82 -7.66 15.02
C GLY A 316 14.99 -7.36 14.09
N GLU A 317 14.89 -7.74 12.83
CA GLU A 317 15.88 -7.49 11.77
C GLU A 317 16.14 -6.00 11.61
N TYR A 318 15.10 -5.20 11.42
CA TYR A 318 15.22 -3.76 11.22
C TYR A 318 15.65 -2.99 12.48
N ALA A 319 15.27 -3.46 13.66
CA ALA A 319 15.79 -2.90 14.90
C ALA A 319 17.29 -3.14 15.04
N ALA A 320 17.78 -4.34 14.67
CA ALA A 320 19.22 -4.65 14.69
C ALA A 320 19.97 -3.80 13.65
N GLU A 321 19.43 -3.67 12.43
CA GLU A 321 20.03 -2.90 11.34
C GLU A 321 20.16 -1.41 11.67
N MET A 322 19.13 -0.81 12.27
CA MET A 322 19.17 0.60 12.69
C MET A 322 19.93 0.81 14.02
N GLY A 323 20.37 -0.25 14.69
CA GLY A 323 21.00 -0.17 16.02
C GLY A 323 20.03 0.29 17.11
N GLY A 324 18.78 -0.16 17.05
CA GLY A 324 17.69 0.14 17.97
C GLY A 324 16.43 0.59 17.26
N VAL A 325 15.37 0.83 18.04
CA VAL A 325 14.08 1.35 17.58
C VAL A 325 13.47 2.25 18.66
N ASP A 326 12.79 3.32 18.25
CA ASP A 326 12.10 4.25 19.14
C ASP A 326 10.59 4.05 19.07
N LEU A 327 10.06 3.65 17.88
CA LEU A 327 8.65 3.50 17.64
C LEU A 327 8.36 2.37 16.63
N ILE A 328 7.35 1.55 16.95
CA ILE A 328 6.76 0.57 16.02
C ILE A 328 5.33 1.05 15.69
N VAL A 329 4.99 1.18 14.42
CA VAL A 329 3.68 1.65 13.95
C VAL A 329 2.96 0.54 13.21
N PHE A 330 1.76 0.19 13.64
CA PHE A 330 0.85 -0.71 12.92
C PHE A 330 -0.15 0.07 12.09
N THR A 331 -0.33 -0.33 10.84
CA THR A 331 -1.24 0.28 9.87
C THR A 331 -1.71 -0.76 8.84
N GLY A 332 -2.59 -0.35 7.93
CA GLY A 332 -3.21 -1.25 6.96
C GLY A 332 -4.34 -2.08 7.58
N GLY A 333 -5.14 -2.72 6.72
CA GLY A 333 -6.41 -3.33 7.14
C GLY A 333 -6.33 -4.26 8.36
N VAL A 334 -5.29 -5.10 8.44
CA VAL A 334 -5.05 -6.00 9.59
C VAL A 334 -4.34 -5.23 10.73
N GLY A 335 -3.29 -4.46 10.41
CA GLY A 335 -2.54 -3.70 11.42
C GLY A 335 -3.41 -2.74 12.21
N GLU A 336 -4.39 -2.10 11.56
CA GLU A 336 -5.33 -1.17 12.18
C GLU A 336 -6.44 -1.87 12.97
N ASN A 337 -6.90 -3.05 12.51
CA ASN A 337 -8.17 -3.63 12.97
C ASN A 337 -8.05 -4.99 13.65
N SER A 338 -6.84 -5.58 13.78
CA SER A 338 -6.62 -6.84 14.51
C SER A 338 -5.79 -6.62 15.78
N PRO A 339 -6.43 -6.42 16.95
CA PRO A 339 -5.75 -6.38 18.23
C PRO A 339 -4.95 -7.65 18.52
N GLU A 340 -5.42 -8.80 18.05
CA GLU A 340 -4.83 -10.12 18.23
C GLU A 340 -3.48 -10.20 17.52
N THR A 341 -3.41 -9.78 16.25
CA THR A 341 -2.17 -9.74 15.48
C THR A 341 -1.13 -8.81 16.13
N ARG A 342 -1.53 -7.61 16.54
CA ARG A 342 -0.63 -6.66 17.20
C ARG A 342 -0.08 -7.19 18.51
N LYS A 343 -0.95 -7.82 19.32
CA LYS A 343 -0.55 -8.48 20.58
C LYS A 343 0.50 -9.55 20.31
N GLU A 344 0.24 -10.47 19.40
CA GLU A 344 1.13 -11.61 19.12
C GLU A 344 2.48 -11.17 18.55
N VAL A 345 2.48 -10.12 17.72
CA VAL A 345 3.73 -9.53 17.21
C VAL A 345 4.53 -8.86 18.32
N CYS A 346 3.89 -8.14 19.25
CA CYS A 346 4.57 -7.38 20.29
C CYS A 346 5.01 -8.22 21.49
N GLU A 347 4.33 -9.33 21.81
CA GLU A 347 4.71 -10.24 22.87
C GLU A 347 6.09 -10.85 22.59
N GLY A 348 6.98 -10.83 23.60
CA GLY A 348 8.36 -11.30 23.46
C GLY A 348 9.34 -10.25 22.89
N LEU A 349 8.92 -8.99 22.73
CA LEU A 349 9.79 -7.87 22.35
C LEU A 349 10.24 -7.03 23.57
N GLU A 350 10.00 -7.50 24.80
CA GLU A 350 10.37 -6.82 26.04
C GLU A 350 11.89 -6.61 26.14
N PHE A 351 12.69 -7.53 25.60
CA PHE A 351 14.15 -7.39 25.51
C PHE A 351 14.61 -6.18 24.70
N MET A 352 13.75 -5.67 23.78
CA MET A 352 14.02 -4.44 23.01
C MET A 352 13.54 -3.18 23.75
N GLY A 353 12.85 -3.34 24.88
CA GLY A 353 12.25 -2.26 25.64
C GLY A 353 10.79 -1.94 25.26
N VAL A 354 10.10 -2.85 24.62
CA VAL A 354 8.67 -2.77 24.34
C VAL A 354 7.90 -3.25 25.57
N HIS A 355 7.13 -2.37 26.23
CA HIS A 355 6.13 -2.74 27.22
C HIS A 355 4.74 -2.56 26.58
N PHE A 356 4.21 -3.64 26.03
CA PHE A 356 2.94 -3.63 25.32
C PHE A 356 1.75 -3.57 26.31
N ASP A 357 0.83 -2.63 26.11
CA ASP A 357 -0.37 -2.48 26.94
C ASP A 357 -1.55 -3.23 26.32
N ARG A 358 -1.82 -4.43 26.84
CA ARG A 358 -2.92 -5.29 26.35
C ARG A 358 -4.29 -4.65 26.52
N LYS A 359 -4.50 -3.86 27.59
CA LYS A 359 -5.81 -3.23 27.89
C LYS A 359 -6.12 -2.11 26.89
N ILE A 360 -5.12 -1.28 26.56
CA ILE A 360 -5.28 -0.22 25.57
C ILE A 360 -5.50 -0.82 24.18
N ASN A 361 -4.83 -1.93 23.87
CA ASN A 361 -4.95 -2.59 22.57
C ASN A 361 -6.28 -3.34 22.39
N GLU A 362 -6.89 -3.83 23.47
CA GLU A 362 -8.10 -4.65 23.42
C GLU A 362 -9.26 -3.86 22.77
N GLY A 363 -9.85 -4.44 21.73
CA GLY A 363 -10.96 -3.82 20.99
C GLY A 363 -10.60 -2.59 20.13
N LEU A 364 -9.34 -2.11 20.16
CA LEU A 364 -8.93 -0.94 19.40
C LEU A 364 -8.91 -1.25 17.88
N ARG A 365 -9.65 -0.45 17.10
CA ARG A 365 -9.76 -0.58 15.64
C ARG A 365 -9.79 0.81 14.99
N GLY A 366 -8.93 1.03 14.00
CA GLY A 366 -8.96 2.18 13.10
C GLY A 366 -8.77 3.56 13.76
N GLU A 367 -8.07 3.64 14.90
CA GLU A 367 -7.84 4.89 15.63
C GLU A 367 -6.35 5.15 15.84
N ASN A 368 -5.97 6.44 15.80
CA ASN A 368 -4.63 6.88 16.20
C ASN A 368 -4.46 6.66 17.71
N LYS A 369 -3.59 5.72 18.11
CA LYS A 369 -3.40 5.40 19.53
C LYS A 369 -2.02 4.83 19.83
N ILE A 370 -1.39 5.31 20.91
CA ILE A 370 -0.26 4.62 21.53
C ILE A 370 -0.81 3.41 22.30
N ILE A 371 -0.26 2.24 22.04
CA ILE A 371 -0.66 0.95 22.63
C ILE A 371 0.47 0.29 23.43
N SER A 372 1.51 1.05 23.74
CA SER A 372 2.53 0.68 24.73
C SER A 372 2.28 1.38 26.05
N ALA A 373 2.73 0.78 27.16
CA ALA A 373 2.65 1.37 28.48
C ALA A 373 3.47 2.68 28.56
N ALA A 374 3.15 3.53 29.54
CA ALA A 374 3.78 4.85 29.67
C ALA A 374 5.30 4.76 29.95
N ASP A 375 5.76 3.69 30.59
CA ASP A 375 7.16 3.40 30.88
C ASP A 375 7.88 2.66 29.77
N SER A 376 7.20 2.34 28.66
CA SER A 376 7.81 1.67 27.52
C SER A 376 8.89 2.54 26.89
N LYS A 377 10.11 2.00 26.79
CA LYS A 377 11.24 2.64 26.13
C LYS A 377 11.00 2.75 24.61
N VAL A 378 10.50 1.69 24.02
CA VAL A 378 10.08 1.63 22.62
C VAL A 378 8.57 1.80 22.57
N LYS A 379 8.09 2.86 21.93
CA LYS A 379 6.65 3.09 21.80
C LYS A 379 6.06 2.19 20.71
N VAL A 380 4.80 1.81 20.90
CA VAL A 380 4.01 1.09 19.89
C VAL A 380 2.75 1.88 19.62
N ALA A 381 2.41 2.08 18.35
CA ALA A 381 1.26 2.87 17.93
C ALA A 381 0.42 2.15 16.88
N VAL A 382 -0.86 2.46 16.85
CA VAL A 382 -1.73 2.25 15.68
C VAL A 382 -1.93 3.60 15.02
N VAL A 383 -1.70 3.66 13.72
CA VAL A 383 -1.92 4.87 12.90
C VAL A 383 -2.61 4.45 11.61
N PRO A 384 -3.90 4.71 11.44
CA PRO A 384 -4.61 4.45 10.20
C PRO A 384 -3.96 5.17 9.02
N THR A 385 -3.68 4.43 7.94
CA THR A 385 -3.11 5.02 6.73
C THR A 385 -4.16 5.81 5.95
N ASN A 386 -3.70 6.83 5.25
CA ASN A 386 -4.53 7.63 4.34
C ASN A 386 -3.72 7.98 3.08
N GLU A 387 -3.56 6.99 2.21
CA GLU A 387 -2.76 7.11 0.99
C GLU A 387 -3.34 8.16 0.04
N GLU A 388 -4.67 8.24 -0.06
CA GLU A 388 -5.35 9.21 -0.91
C GLU A 388 -5.10 10.65 -0.45
N LEU A 389 -5.01 10.89 0.87
CA LEU A 389 -4.64 12.20 1.40
C LEU A 389 -3.19 12.57 1.07
N VAL A 390 -2.27 11.61 1.12
CA VAL A 390 -0.88 11.85 0.71
C VAL A 390 -0.80 12.21 -0.77
N ILE A 391 -1.52 11.47 -1.63
CA ILE A 391 -1.57 11.76 -3.06
C ILE A 391 -2.15 13.17 -3.30
N ALA A 392 -3.23 13.53 -2.59
CA ALA A 392 -3.81 14.86 -2.69
C ALA A 392 -2.84 15.97 -2.21
N THR A 393 -2.11 15.71 -1.12
CA THR A 393 -1.12 16.65 -0.57
C THR A 393 0.05 16.86 -1.52
N ASP A 394 0.66 15.78 -2.00
CA ASP A 394 1.74 15.86 -3.00
C ASP A 394 1.26 16.58 -4.28
N THR A 395 0.01 16.29 -4.72
CA THR A 395 -0.61 16.95 -5.87
C THR A 395 -0.78 18.45 -5.63
N TYR A 396 -1.33 18.82 -4.47
CA TYR A 396 -1.53 20.22 -4.09
C TYR A 396 -0.22 20.99 -4.07
N GLU A 397 0.81 20.45 -3.43
CA GLU A 397 2.12 21.07 -3.33
C GLU A 397 2.80 21.26 -4.68
N ILE A 398 2.74 20.25 -5.56
CA ILE A 398 3.41 20.27 -6.88
C ILE A 398 2.71 21.25 -7.83
N VAL A 399 1.38 21.31 -7.79
CA VAL A 399 0.60 22.17 -8.70
C VAL A 399 0.67 23.65 -8.32
N ASN A 400 0.98 23.96 -7.05
CA ASN A 400 1.10 25.34 -6.54
C ASN A 400 2.55 25.88 -6.54
N LYS A 401 3.54 25.06 -6.89
CA LYS A 401 4.92 25.50 -7.15
C LYS A 401 5.04 26.13 -8.52
#